data_1588881894c7dbc5222459199b7c5f0d
#
_entry.id   1588881894c7dbc5222459199b7c5f0d
#
_cell.length_a   1.000
_cell.length_b   1.000
_cell.length_c   1.000
_cell.angle_alpha   90.00
_cell.angle_beta   90.00
_cell.angle_gamma   90.00
#
_symmetry.space_group_name_H-M   'P 1'
#
loop_
_entity.id
_entity.type
_entity.pdbx_description
1 polymer ?
#
loop_
_entity_poly.entity_id
_entity_poly.type
_entity_poly.pdbx_seq_one_letter_code
_entity_poly.pdbx_strand_id
1 'polypeptide(L)'
;AQSGSAKFPGIGRVATPAEVAAWDIDVRPDFKGLPKGSGSVEQGQVIWEAKCASCHGTFGESNEIFTPIAGGTTKDDVKTGRVASLKDMKQPQRTTLMKVPTVSTLWDYIYRAMPWNAPRSLTPDDTYAVVAFILSLGEIVPDDFVLSNTNIAEVKMPNRNGMTTKHGFWNVKDRPDVNGNACMHNCVPFVQIGSTLPDFARNAHENIAEQNRMYGPYRGADTTKPPIKALPGASGAGLAHAADTHSSAAKGPAALFKNENCSACHAPNAKLVGPSIADIAKKYEGQSGAVDKLMAKVKAGGAGVWGSIPMPPQAQLSDEDRKTLVVWVLSGGK
;
A
#
# COMPACT_ATOMS: atom_id res chain seq x y z
N ALA A 1 -24.92 33.14 8.24
CA ALA A 1 -24.79 32.82 6.81
C ALA A 1 -24.66 34.13 6.04
N GLN A 2 -23.46 34.51 5.62
CA GLN A 2 -23.24 35.64 4.74
C GLN A 2 -23.61 35.21 3.32
N SER A 3 -24.70 35.80 2.80
CA SER A 3 -24.99 35.78 1.37
C SER A 3 -24.03 36.72 0.65
N GLY A 4 -22.79 36.27 0.46
CA GLY A 4 -21.88 36.95 -0.46
C GLY A 4 -22.47 36.84 -1.85
N SER A 5 -22.71 38.00 -2.52
CA SER A 5 -23.10 38.04 -3.94
C SER A 5 -22.12 37.16 -4.72
N ALA A 6 -22.63 36.18 -5.45
CA ALA A 6 -21.82 35.26 -6.23
C ALA A 6 -20.92 36.09 -7.16
N LYS A 7 -19.59 35.95 -6.98
CA LYS A 7 -18.56 36.62 -7.77
C LYS A 7 -18.72 36.28 -9.28
N PHE A 8 -19.44 35.18 -9.55
CA PHE A 8 -19.75 34.67 -10.89
C PHE A 8 -21.23 34.27 -10.97
N PRO A 9 -22.16 35.22 -11.20
CA PRO A 9 -23.58 34.91 -11.26
C PRO A 9 -23.88 33.97 -12.41
N GLY A 10 -24.67 32.92 -12.15
CA GLY A 10 -25.06 31.93 -13.14
C GLY A 10 -24.05 30.81 -13.38
N ILE A 11 -22.91 30.78 -12.64
CA ILE A 11 -21.93 29.70 -12.70
C ILE A 11 -21.98 28.87 -11.42
N GLY A 12 -22.39 27.62 -11.57
CA GLY A 12 -22.50 26.69 -10.45
C GLY A 12 -23.69 26.99 -9.52
N ARG A 13 -23.76 26.25 -8.45
CA ARG A 13 -24.73 26.41 -7.35
C ARG A 13 -24.05 26.12 -6.01
N VAL A 14 -24.69 26.50 -4.94
CA VAL A 14 -24.26 26.10 -3.61
C VAL A 14 -24.44 24.58 -3.46
N ALA A 15 -23.40 23.90 -3.01
CA ALA A 15 -23.48 22.48 -2.69
C ALA A 15 -24.43 22.24 -1.51
N THR A 16 -25.20 21.18 -1.59
CA THR A 16 -26.04 20.74 -0.46
C THR A 16 -25.16 20.16 0.66
N PRO A 17 -25.64 20.16 1.92
CA PRO A 17 -24.89 19.51 3.01
C PRO A 17 -24.54 18.04 2.74
N ALA A 18 -25.39 17.30 2.05
CA ALA A 18 -25.11 15.90 1.68
C ALA A 18 -23.98 15.80 0.65
N GLU A 19 -23.92 16.69 -0.32
CA GLU A 19 -22.82 16.75 -1.30
C GLU A 19 -21.51 17.14 -0.62
N VAL A 20 -21.53 18.09 0.29
CA VAL A 20 -20.34 18.47 1.07
C VAL A 20 -19.86 17.28 1.91
N ALA A 21 -20.74 16.61 2.63
CA ALA A 21 -20.41 15.46 3.47
C ALA A 21 -19.84 14.28 2.67
N ALA A 22 -20.27 14.08 1.42
CA ALA A 22 -19.73 13.05 0.56
C ALA A 22 -18.26 13.28 0.14
N TRP A 23 -17.80 14.54 0.16
CA TRP A 23 -16.43 14.93 -0.18
C TRP A 23 -15.56 15.24 1.03
N ASP A 24 -16.15 15.58 2.18
CA ASP A 24 -15.46 15.88 3.44
C ASP A 24 -15.15 14.57 4.19
N ILE A 25 -14.22 13.81 3.64
CA ILE A 25 -13.86 12.47 4.11
C ILE A 25 -12.45 12.40 4.71
N ASP A 26 -11.74 13.50 4.76
CA ASP A 26 -10.37 13.59 5.28
C ASP A 26 -10.35 13.76 6.80
N VAL A 27 -9.26 13.29 7.39
CA VAL A 27 -8.94 13.54 8.79
C VAL A 27 -7.89 14.62 8.88
N ARG A 28 -8.29 15.78 9.37
CA ARG A 28 -7.44 16.96 9.46
C ARG A 28 -6.46 16.90 10.65
N PRO A 29 -5.40 17.72 10.64
CA PRO A 29 -4.46 17.79 11.77
C PRO A 29 -5.08 18.15 13.11
N ASP A 30 -6.24 18.79 13.13
CA ASP A 30 -7.06 19.08 14.30
C ASP A 30 -8.01 17.93 14.69
N PHE A 31 -7.87 16.78 14.05
CA PHE A 31 -8.68 15.58 14.20
C PHE A 31 -10.15 15.73 13.81
N LYS A 32 -10.55 16.81 13.16
CA LYS A 32 -11.88 16.87 12.55
C LYS A 32 -11.98 15.81 11.46
N GLY A 33 -13.14 15.18 11.37
CA GLY A 33 -13.38 14.07 10.45
C GLY A 33 -12.92 12.70 10.95
N LEU A 34 -12.23 12.62 12.11
CA LEU A 34 -11.74 11.35 12.65
C LEU A 34 -12.91 10.45 13.08
N PRO A 35 -13.08 9.25 12.49
CA PRO A 35 -14.09 8.30 12.90
C PRO A 35 -13.88 7.80 14.32
N LYS A 36 -14.98 7.46 15.01
CA LYS A 36 -14.90 6.76 16.28
C LYS A 36 -14.38 5.34 16.09
N GLY A 37 -13.55 4.90 17.02
CA GLY A 37 -13.00 3.54 17.00
C GLY A 37 -11.78 3.40 17.89
N SER A 38 -11.25 2.16 17.95
CA SER A 38 -10.04 1.83 18.70
C SER A 38 -9.41 0.54 18.16
N GLY A 39 -8.10 0.37 18.40
CA GLY A 39 -7.41 -0.86 18.07
C GLY A 39 -6.09 -0.99 18.82
N SER A 40 -5.74 -2.21 19.21
CA SER A 40 -4.49 -2.52 19.91
C SER A 40 -3.34 -2.76 18.93
N VAL A 41 -2.10 -2.65 19.43
CA VAL A 41 -0.89 -3.04 18.71
C VAL A 41 -0.96 -4.50 18.24
N GLU A 42 -1.40 -5.41 19.11
CA GLU A 42 -1.54 -6.85 18.80
C GLU A 42 -2.52 -7.10 17.64
N GLN A 43 -3.71 -6.46 17.68
CA GLN A 43 -4.67 -6.52 16.58
C GLN A 43 -4.08 -5.96 15.29
N GLY A 44 -3.34 -4.85 15.40
CA GLY A 44 -2.66 -4.21 14.29
C GLY A 44 -1.61 -5.11 13.64
N GLN A 45 -0.85 -5.85 14.43
CA GLN A 45 0.11 -6.82 13.92
C GLN A 45 -0.57 -7.90 13.07
N VAL A 46 -1.66 -8.47 13.55
CA VAL A 46 -2.41 -9.50 12.79
C VAL A 46 -2.89 -8.96 11.43
N ILE A 47 -3.45 -7.74 11.42
CA ILE A 47 -3.90 -7.09 10.19
C ILE A 47 -2.71 -6.76 9.27
N TRP A 48 -1.62 -6.27 9.84
CA TRP A 48 -0.40 -5.94 9.12
C TRP A 48 0.18 -7.14 8.39
N GLU A 49 0.35 -8.26 9.09
CA GLU A 49 0.86 -9.51 8.51
C GLU A 49 -0.03 -10.03 7.38
N ALA A 50 -1.34 -9.87 7.52
CA ALA A 50 -2.29 -10.33 6.51
C ALA A 50 -2.42 -9.44 5.28
N LYS A 51 -2.26 -8.11 5.43
CA LYS A 51 -2.66 -7.15 4.39
C LYS A 51 -1.55 -6.17 3.97
N CYS A 52 -0.49 -6.00 4.76
CA CYS A 52 0.49 -4.94 4.57
C CYS A 52 1.91 -5.46 4.36
N ALA A 53 2.29 -6.52 5.09
CA ALA A 53 3.64 -7.03 5.14
C ALA A 53 4.19 -7.50 3.78
N SER A 54 3.33 -7.95 2.88
CA SER A 54 3.74 -8.37 1.53
C SER A 54 4.40 -7.26 0.72
N CYS A 55 4.05 -5.99 1.00
CA CYS A 55 4.62 -4.82 0.36
C CYS A 55 5.61 -4.08 1.27
N HIS A 56 5.33 -4.03 2.58
CA HIS A 56 6.04 -3.17 3.52
C HIS A 56 7.01 -3.91 4.44
N GLY A 57 7.15 -5.24 4.30
CA GLY A 57 7.93 -6.06 5.19
C GLY A 57 7.24 -6.33 6.54
N THR A 58 7.69 -7.32 7.27
CA THR A 58 7.08 -7.74 8.54
C THR A 58 7.19 -6.67 9.62
N PHE A 59 8.29 -5.91 9.63
CA PHE A 59 8.57 -4.86 10.59
C PHE A 59 8.58 -3.46 9.97
N GLY A 60 7.93 -3.28 8.83
CA GLY A 60 7.90 -2.00 8.13
C GLY A 60 9.24 -1.60 7.49
N GLU A 61 10.15 -2.56 7.33
CA GLU A 61 11.46 -2.39 6.69
C GLU A 61 11.36 -2.22 5.19
N SER A 62 10.21 -2.59 4.65
CA SER A 62 9.89 -2.53 3.24
C SER A 62 10.66 -3.54 2.37
N ASN A 63 10.58 -3.36 1.07
CA ASN A 63 11.28 -4.15 0.06
C ASN A 63 12.03 -3.20 -0.89
N GLU A 64 12.50 -3.71 -2.02
CA GLU A 64 13.27 -2.94 -3.00
C GLU A 64 12.49 -1.78 -3.64
N ILE A 65 11.16 -1.75 -3.50
CA ILE A 65 10.29 -0.82 -4.23
C ILE A 65 9.77 0.30 -3.33
N PHE A 66 9.31 -0.05 -2.13
CA PHE A 66 8.69 0.90 -1.23
C PHE A 66 9.69 1.43 -0.19
N THR A 67 9.55 2.70 0.15
CA THR A 67 10.34 3.30 1.24
C THR A 67 9.98 2.64 2.58
N PRO A 68 10.94 2.32 3.44
CA PRO A 68 10.68 1.82 4.78
C PRO A 68 9.72 2.71 5.56
N ILE A 69 8.84 2.10 6.33
CA ILE A 69 7.89 2.81 7.18
C ILE A 69 8.53 3.13 8.53
N ALA A 70 9.16 2.13 9.16
CA ALA A 70 9.79 2.24 10.46
C ALA A 70 11.32 2.29 10.36
N GLY A 71 11.96 2.68 11.46
CA GLY A 71 13.41 2.83 11.59
C GLY A 71 13.91 4.26 11.45
N GLY A 72 15.12 4.51 11.93
CA GLY A 72 15.81 5.80 11.85
C GLY A 72 15.29 6.88 12.80
N THR A 73 14.37 6.55 13.70
CA THR A 73 13.88 7.42 14.78
C THR A 73 14.43 6.97 16.13
N THR A 74 14.49 7.87 17.08
CA THR A 74 14.97 7.63 18.45
C THR A 74 13.98 8.18 19.48
N LYS A 75 14.09 7.75 20.73
CA LYS A 75 13.32 8.29 21.85
C LYS A 75 13.55 9.79 22.05
N ASP A 76 14.77 10.27 21.76
CA ASP A 76 15.07 11.72 21.81
C ASP A 76 14.36 12.48 20.69
N ASP A 77 14.23 11.90 19.50
CA ASP A 77 13.44 12.49 18.42
C ASP A 77 11.97 12.62 18.83
N VAL A 78 11.39 11.59 19.46
CA VAL A 78 10.03 11.64 20.02
C VAL A 78 9.93 12.74 21.08
N LYS A 79 10.93 12.88 21.96
CA LYS A 79 10.95 13.90 22.99
C LYS A 79 11.04 15.31 22.41
N THR A 80 11.93 15.56 21.49
CA THR A 80 12.18 16.88 20.89
C THR A 80 11.17 17.24 19.79
N GLY A 81 10.60 16.24 19.14
CA GLY A 81 9.77 16.39 17.95
C GLY A 81 10.55 16.74 16.70
N ARG A 82 11.85 16.42 16.67
CA ARG A 82 12.74 16.66 15.53
C ARG A 82 13.65 15.47 15.33
N VAL A 83 13.59 14.87 14.16
CA VAL A 83 14.42 13.74 13.78
C VAL A 83 15.82 14.23 13.41
N ALA A 84 16.80 13.89 14.26
CA ALA A 84 18.17 14.36 14.13
C ALA A 84 18.84 13.81 12.85
N SER A 85 18.62 12.56 12.52
CA SER A 85 19.19 11.88 11.36
C SER A 85 18.73 12.41 10.00
N LEU A 86 17.67 13.21 9.95
CA LEU A 86 17.28 13.91 8.72
C LEU A 86 18.23 15.05 8.34
N LYS A 87 19.04 15.54 9.30
CA LYS A 87 19.96 16.64 9.06
C LYS A 87 21.30 16.21 8.50
N ASP A 88 21.81 15.08 8.94
CA ASP A 88 23.17 14.64 8.64
C ASP A 88 23.29 13.58 7.54
N MET A 89 22.17 13.16 6.97
CA MET A 89 22.09 12.19 5.87
C MET A 89 22.79 10.84 6.16
N LYS A 90 23.03 10.51 7.43
CA LYS A 90 23.70 9.26 7.81
C LYS A 90 22.80 8.04 7.66
N GLN A 91 21.50 8.23 7.68
CA GLN A 91 20.55 7.15 7.41
C GLN A 91 20.53 6.86 5.92
N PRO A 92 20.73 5.61 5.50
CA PRO A 92 20.72 5.22 4.09
C PRO A 92 19.35 5.44 3.46
N GLN A 93 18.27 5.35 4.23
CA GLN A 93 16.91 5.60 3.77
C GLN A 93 16.13 6.45 4.76
N ARG A 94 15.29 7.33 4.23
CA ARG A 94 14.39 8.17 5.02
C ARG A 94 13.04 7.48 5.15
N THR A 95 12.76 6.94 6.32
CA THR A 95 11.52 6.22 6.59
C THR A 95 10.30 7.14 6.68
N THR A 96 9.12 6.56 6.63
CA THR A 96 7.87 7.30 6.77
C THR A 96 7.77 7.95 8.15
N LEU A 97 8.11 7.23 9.23
CA LEU A 97 8.04 7.75 10.60
C LEU A 97 9.03 8.88 10.87
N MET A 98 10.17 8.94 10.14
CA MET A 98 11.08 10.08 10.20
C MET A 98 10.48 11.35 9.61
N LYS A 99 9.56 11.25 8.66
CA LYS A 99 9.05 12.36 7.85
C LYS A 99 7.70 12.88 8.29
N VAL A 100 6.77 11.98 8.63
CA VAL A 100 5.37 12.32 8.91
C VAL A 100 5.26 13.09 10.22
N PRO A 101 4.78 14.35 10.19
CA PRO A 101 4.74 15.19 11.39
C PRO A 101 3.50 14.97 12.26
N THR A 102 2.41 14.45 11.71
CA THR A 102 1.14 14.29 12.42
C THR A 102 0.61 12.87 12.30
N VAL A 103 0.10 12.32 13.39
CA VAL A 103 -0.52 10.99 13.38
C VAL A 103 -1.84 10.97 12.60
N SER A 104 -2.56 12.09 12.54
CA SER A 104 -3.77 12.23 11.73
C SER A 104 -3.52 11.97 10.27
N THR A 105 -2.40 12.47 9.73
CA THR A 105 -1.99 12.20 8.33
C THR A 105 -1.72 10.71 8.10
N LEU A 106 -1.06 10.05 9.05
CA LEU A 106 -0.79 8.61 8.96
C LEU A 106 -2.11 7.82 8.98
N TRP A 107 -3.00 8.15 9.91
CA TRP A 107 -4.30 7.51 10.04
C TRP A 107 -5.16 7.69 8.78
N ASP A 108 -5.28 8.94 8.30
CA ASP A 108 -6.08 9.28 7.12
C ASP A 108 -5.56 8.58 5.86
N TYR A 109 -4.25 8.58 5.68
CA TYR A 109 -3.64 7.92 4.52
C TYR A 109 -3.91 6.41 4.50
N ILE A 110 -3.76 5.75 5.65
CA ILE A 110 -4.01 4.30 5.75
C ILE A 110 -5.49 4.02 5.51
N TYR A 111 -6.39 4.74 6.16
CA TYR A 111 -7.83 4.54 6.02
C TYR A 111 -8.32 4.76 4.60
N ARG A 112 -7.76 5.75 3.91
CA ARG A 112 -8.19 6.18 2.59
C ARG A 112 -7.57 5.37 1.45
N ALA A 113 -6.28 5.03 1.56
CA ALA A 113 -5.48 4.58 0.45
C ALA A 113 -4.88 3.17 0.62
N MET A 114 -4.91 2.61 1.83
CA MET A 114 -4.28 1.31 2.12
C MET A 114 -5.31 0.26 2.57
N PRO A 115 -5.07 -1.03 2.26
CA PRO A 115 -4.03 -1.56 1.37
C PRO A 115 -4.22 -1.07 -0.07
N TRP A 116 -3.14 -0.84 -0.81
CA TRP A 116 -3.23 -0.28 -2.16
C TRP A 116 -4.08 -1.13 -3.11
N ASN A 117 -4.01 -2.45 -3.00
CA ASN A 117 -4.83 -3.37 -3.80
C ASN A 117 -6.31 -3.42 -3.38
N ALA A 118 -6.67 -2.82 -2.25
CA ALA A 118 -8.05 -2.75 -1.75
C ALA A 118 -8.27 -1.48 -0.90
N PRO A 119 -8.19 -0.27 -1.47
CA PRO A 119 -8.35 0.97 -0.74
C PRO A 119 -9.73 1.05 -0.08
N ARG A 120 -9.79 1.64 1.12
CA ARG A 120 -11.01 1.77 1.91
C ARG A 120 -11.65 0.44 2.36
N SER A 121 -10.88 -0.64 2.36
CA SER A 121 -11.35 -1.95 2.85
C SER A 121 -11.15 -2.16 4.35
N LEU A 122 -10.39 -1.28 5.02
CA LEU A 122 -10.21 -1.31 6.46
C LEU A 122 -11.38 -0.60 7.15
N THR A 123 -11.83 -1.17 8.26
CA THR A 123 -12.73 -0.46 9.17
C THR A 123 -11.97 0.62 9.93
N PRO A 124 -12.65 1.59 10.58
CA PRO A 124 -11.98 2.51 11.50
C PRO A 124 -11.16 1.79 12.57
N ASP A 125 -11.69 0.74 13.20
CA ASP A 125 -10.98 -0.03 14.23
C ASP A 125 -9.74 -0.73 13.66
N ASP A 126 -9.83 -1.36 12.48
CA ASP A 126 -8.66 -1.93 11.80
C ASP A 126 -7.58 -0.86 11.55
N THR A 127 -8.00 0.35 11.17
CA THR A 127 -7.08 1.45 10.89
C THR A 127 -6.39 1.92 12.18
N TYR A 128 -7.12 2.05 13.29
CA TYR A 128 -6.52 2.35 14.60
C TYR A 128 -5.52 1.28 15.00
N ALA A 129 -5.86 0.01 14.83
CA ALA A 129 -4.99 -1.11 15.15
C ALA A 129 -3.69 -1.07 14.32
N VAL A 130 -3.79 -0.91 12.99
CA VAL A 130 -2.62 -0.83 12.11
C VAL A 130 -1.75 0.38 12.43
N VAL A 131 -2.36 1.55 12.71
CA VAL A 131 -1.61 2.74 13.14
C VAL A 131 -0.91 2.48 14.47
N ALA A 132 -1.58 1.87 15.46
CA ALA A 132 -0.95 1.51 16.74
C ALA A 132 0.28 0.63 16.53
N PHE A 133 0.17 -0.40 15.68
CA PHE A 133 1.29 -1.29 15.35
C PHE A 133 2.45 -0.54 14.68
N ILE A 134 2.18 0.33 13.71
CA ILE A 134 3.24 1.13 13.07
C ILE A 134 3.92 2.05 14.10
N LEU A 135 3.16 2.64 15.02
CA LEU A 135 3.73 3.48 16.07
C LEU A 135 4.59 2.69 17.06
N SER A 136 4.23 1.44 17.38
CA SER A 136 5.06 0.57 18.23
C SER A 136 6.35 0.15 17.53
N LEU A 137 6.31 -0.15 16.23
CA LEU A 137 7.52 -0.39 15.42
C LEU A 137 8.51 0.78 15.47
N GLY A 138 8.02 1.99 15.64
CA GLY A 138 8.82 3.21 15.80
C GLY A 138 9.18 3.54 17.25
N GLU A 139 8.87 2.69 18.21
CA GLU A 139 9.01 2.94 19.67
C GLU A 139 8.34 4.25 20.13
N ILE A 140 7.29 4.68 19.44
CA ILE A 140 6.52 5.91 19.75
C ILE A 140 5.49 5.63 20.84
N VAL A 141 4.93 4.43 20.82
CA VAL A 141 4.00 3.90 21.83
C VAL A 141 4.48 2.53 22.29
N PRO A 142 4.11 2.09 23.52
CA PRO A 142 4.45 0.73 24.00
C PRO A 142 3.63 -0.34 23.26
N ASP A 143 4.09 -1.60 23.36
CA ASP A 143 3.50 -2.72 22.62
C ASP A 143 2.11 -3.14 23.13
N ASP A 144 1.74 -2.75 24.33
CA ASP A 144 0.41 -2.97 24.93
C ASP A 144 -0.56 -1.81 24.67
N PHE A 145 -0.18 -0.83 23.84
CA PHE A 145 -0.96 0.37 23.60
C PHE A 145 -2.23 0.08 22.81
N VAL A 146 -3.33 0.72 23.23
CA VAL A 146 -4.59 0.75 22.49
C VAL A 146 -4.82 2.17 22.00
N LEU A 147 -4.73 2.36 20.69
CA LEU A 147 -5.01 3.64 20.03
C LEU A 147 -6.52 3.80 19.80
N SER A 148 -7.04 5.00 20.05
CA SER A 148 -8.45 5.31 19.87
C SER A 148 -8.67 6.76 19.45
N ASN A 149 -9.88 7.09 19.03
CA ASN A 149 -10.26 8.48 18.75
C ASN A 149 -10.15 9.41 19.96
N THR A 150 -10.07 8.88 21.17
CA THR A 150 -9.99 9.68 22.41
C THR A 150 -8.56 9.98 22.84
N ASN A 151 -7.57 9.20 22.45
CA ASN A 151 -6.19 9.35 22.87
C ASN A 151 -5.19 9.62 21.72
N ILE A 152 -5.61 9.52 20.46
CA ILE A 152 -4.72 9.71 19.29
C ILE A 152 -4.05 11.10 19.30
N ALA A 153 -4.71 12.11 19.84
CA ALA A 153 -4.17 13.48 19.94
C ALA A 153 -2.97 13.58 20.91
N GLU A 154 -2.79 12.60 21.80
CA GLU A 154 -1.70 12.56 22.77
C GLU A 154 -0.41 11.97 22.17
N VAL A 155 -0.51 11.30 21.00
CA VAL A 155 0.62 10.69 20.33
C VAL A 155 1.63 11.74 19.87
N LYS A 156 2.87 11.58 20.29
CA LYS A 156 3.97 12.52 19.98
C LYS A 156 4.81 12.02 18.84
N MET A 157 4.46 12.41 17.63
CA MET A 157 5.24 12.02 16.44
C MET A 157 6.69 12.56 16.52
N PRO A 158 7.68 11.75 16.07
CA PRO A 158 9.11 12.10 16.15
C PRO A 158 9.47 13.39 15.39
N ASN A 159 8.74 13.71 14.32
CA ASN A 159 9.02 14.88 13.50
C ASN A 159 7.94 15.98 13.58
N ARG A 160 7.13 16.02 14.63
CA ARG A 160 6.03 16.99 14.76
C ARG A 160 6.47 18.45 14.70
N ASN A 161 7.72 18.75 15.04
CA ASN A 161 8.33 20.08 14.98
C ASN A 161 9.30 20.23 13.81
N GLY A 162 9.37 19.26 12.90
CA GLY A 162 10.34 19.23 11.81
C GLY A 162 9.99 20.11 10.62
N MET A 163 8.73 20.42 10.45
CA MET A 163 8.25 21.24 9.34
C MET A 163 8.51 22.74 9.59
N THR A 164 8.86 23.45 8.55
CA THR A 164 9.11 24.90 8.64
C THR A 164 8.72 25.58 7.33
N THR A 165 8.26 26.81 7.43
CA THR A 165 8.05 27.71 6.29
C THR A 165 9.16 28.77 6.16
N LYS A 166 10.18 28.71 7.04
CA LYS A 166 11.28 29.70 7.08
C LYS A 166 12.14 29.71 5.81
N HIS A 167 12.12 28.64 5.02
CA HIS A 167 12.78 28.58 3.70
C HIS A 167 12.18 29.57 2.69
N GLY A 168 10.96 30.10 2.93
CA GLY A 168 10.34 31.13 2.10
C GLY A 168 9.88 30.64 0.72
N PHE A 169 9.74 29.36 0.48
CA PHE A 169 9.24 28.81 -0.82
C PHE A 169 7.83 29.28 -1.17
N TRP A 170 7.05 29.66 -0.17
CA TRP A 170 5.69 30.16 -0.36
C TRP A 170 5.65 31.66 -0.77
N ASN A 171 6.77 32.35 -0.68
CA ASN A 171 6.87 33.76 -1.04
C ASN A 171 7.33 33.88 -2.48
N VAL A 172 6.40 33.70 -3.41
CA VAL A 172 6.67 33.70 -4.87
C VAL A 172 7.22 35.05 -5.34
N LYS A 173 6.84 36.17 -4.69
CA LYS A 173 7.30 37.50 -5.10
C LYS A 173 8.80 37.72 -4.91
N ASP A 174 9.37 37.12 -3.88
CA ASP A 174 10.77 37.31 -3.51
C ASP A 174 11.63 36.11 -3.92
N ARG A 175 11.07 35.17 -4.67
CA ARG A 175 11.73 33.93 -5.00
C ARG A 175 11.98 33.77 -6.49
N PRO A 176 13.22 33.66 -6.85
CA PRO A 176 13.64 33.52 -8.22
C PRO A 176 13.72 32.07 -8.70
N ASP A 177 12.95 31.15 -8.15
CA ASP A 177 12.82 29.82 -8.71
C ASP A 177 12.27 29.84 -10.13
N VAL A 178 11.58 30.92 -10.48
CA VAL A 178 11.16 31.25 -11.85
C VAL A 178 12.31 31.74 -12.74
N ASN A 179 13.47 32.07 -12.15
CA ASN A 179 14.66 32.52 -12.88
C ASN A 179 15.65 31.40 -13.16
N GLY A 180 15.27 30.16 -12.96
CA GLY A 180 16.10 29.03 -13.31
C GLY A 180 16.32 28.92 -14.82
N ASN A 181 17.50 28.52 -15.24
CA ASN A 181 17.78 28.07 -16.60
C ASN A 181 17.19 26.69 -16.81
N ALA A 182 15.86 26.57 -16.67
CA ALA A 182 15.19 25.31 -16.86
C ALA A 182 15.32 24.86 -18.32
N CYS A 183 15.81 23.68 -18.51
CA CYS A 183 15.79 23.05 -19.81
C CYS A 183 14.33 22.80 -20.22
N MET A 184 13.91 23.37 -21.35
CA MET A 184 12.51 23.29 -21.83
C MET A 184 12.30 22.21 -22.89
N HIS A 185 13.38 21.67 -23.49
CA HIS A 185 13.29 20.66 -24.55
C HIS A 185 14.45 19.69 -24.46
N ASN A 186 14.14 18.40 -24.60
CA ASN A 186 15.11 17.30 -24.70
C ASN A 186 16.22 17.34 -23.63
N CYS A 187 15.86 17.67 -22.43
CA CYS A 187 16.79 17.89 -21.31
C CYS A 187 17.52 16.63 -20.87
N VAL A 188 16.90 15.49 -21.14
CA VAL A 188 17.46 14.17 -20.87
C VAL A 188 17.38 13.35 -22.14
N PRO A 189 18.49 12.79 -22.65
CA PRO A 189 18.46 12.01 -23.89
C PRO A 189 17.63 10.73 -23.79
N PHE A 190 17.51 10.18 -22.60
CA PHE A 190 16.63 9.05 -22.30
C PHE A 190 16.24 9.06 -20.82
N VAL A 191 15.11 8.48 -20.51
CA VAL A 191 14.62 8.31 -19.13
C VAL A 191 15.07 6.93 -18.64
N GLN A 192 15.80 6.91 -17.53
CA GLN A 192 16.14 5.66 -16.85
C GLN A 192 15.06 5.36 -15.81
N ILE A 193 14.43 4.20 -15.97
CA ILE A 193 13.46 3.72 -14.98
C ILE A 193 14.26 3.09 -13.83
N GLY A 194 14.18 3.66 -12.63
CA GLY A 194 14.87 3.18 -11.44
C GLY A 194 14.13 2.07 -10.70
N SER A 195 12.80 2.05 -10.80
CA SER A 195 11.96 1.01 -10.19
C SER A 195 10.62 0.91 -10.90
N THR A 196 9.96 -0.23 -10.76
CA THR A 196 8.60 -0.45 -11.24
C THR A 196 7.75 -1.05 -10.14
N LEU A 197 6.44 -0.82 -10.19
CA LEU A 197 5.51 -1.52 -9.29
C LEU A 197 5.55 -3.02 -9.57
N PRO A 198 5.45 -3.86 -8.51
CA PRO A 198 5.24 -5.30 -8.69
C PRO A 198 3.96 -5.57 -9.48
N ASP A 199 3.91 -6.68 -10.17
CA ASP A 199 2.77 -7.02 -11.02
C ASP A 199 1.44 -7.05 -10.26
N PHE A 200 1.44 -7.58 -9.02
CA PHE A 200 0.25 -7.61 -8.17
C PHE A 200 -0.26 -6.22 -7.77
N ALA A 201 0.61 -5.21 -7.71
CA ALA A 201 0.24 -3.84 -7.35
C ALA A 201 -0.03 -2.95 -8.57
N ARG A 202 0.46 -3.35 -9.76
CA ARG A 202 0.37 -2.54 -10.98
C ARG A 202 -1.05 -2.27 -11.42
N ASN A 203 -1.95 -3.24 -11.27
CA ASN A 203 -3.35 -3.15 -11.65
C ASN A 203 -4.29 -3.27 -10.44
N ALA A 204 -3.83 -2.87 -9.26
CA ALA A 204 -4.59 -2.99 -8.02
C ALA A 204 -5.92 -2.21 -8.02
N HIS A 205 -6.02 -1.18 -8.85
CA HIS A 205 -7.22 -0.36 -9.03
C HIS A 205 -7.83 -0.58 -10.42
N GLU A 206 -7.79 -1.79 -10.94
CA GLU A 206 -7.99 -2.08 -12.33
C GLU A 206 -6.94 -1.35 -13.19
N ASN A 207 -6.96 -1.48 -14.50
CA ASN A 207 -5.93 -0.85 -15.31
C ASN A 207 -6.11 0.67 -15.35
N ILE A 208 -5.28 1.42 -14.61
CA ILE A 208 -5.35 2.90 -14.57
C ILE A 208 -5.18 3.50 -15.97
N ALA A 209 -4.38 2.90 -16.84
CA ALA A 209 -4.22 3.36 -18.21
C ALA A 209 -5.53 3.22 -19.00
N GLU A 210 -6.32 2.21 -18.74
CA GLU A 210 -7.65 2.02 -19.35
C GLU A 210 -8.70 2.91 -18.72
N GLN A 211 -8.54 3.28 -17.45
CA GLN A 211 -9.41 4.23 -16.77
C GLN A 211 -9.13 5.68 -17.18
N ASN A 212 -7.92 5.96 -17.66
CA ASN A 212 -7.58 7.30 -18.15
C ASN A 212 -8.48 7.69 -19.32
N ARG A 213 -9.25 8.73 -19.09
CA ARG A 213 -10.05 9.37 -20.12
C ARG A 213 -9.20 10.41 -20.83
N MET A 214 -9.40 10.53 -22.13
CA MET A 214 -8.74 11.59 -22.87
C MET A 214 -9.29 12.93 -22.44
N TYR A 215 -8.45 13.70 -21.80
CA TYR A 215 -8.71 15.11 -21.54
C TYR A 215 -8.09 15.92 -22.69
N GLY A 216 -8.93 16.66 -23.40
CA GLY A 216 -8.41 17.78 -24.15
C GLY A 216 -8.12 18.92 -23.16
N PRO A 217 -7.26 19.87 -23.51
CA PRO A 217 -6.97 21.02 -22.67
C PRO A 217 -8.21 21.85 -22.31
N TYR A 218 -9.33 21.63 -22.98
CA TYR A 218 -10.56 22.42 -22.84
C TYR A 218 -11.81 21.58 -22.65
N ARG A 219 -11.70 20.27 -22.60
CA ARG A 219 -12.84 19.36 -22.53
C ARG A 219 -12.54 18.26 -21.53
N GLY A 220 -13.26 18.24 -20.47
CA GLY A 220 -13.22 17.12 -19.53
C GLY A 220 -13.56 15.78 -20.20
N ALA A 221 -13.33 14.70 -19.48
CA ALA A 221 -13.74 13.38 -19.92
C ALA A 221 -15.24 13.32 -20.17
N ASP A 222 -15.65 12.67 -21.25
CA ASP A 222 -17.06 12.34 -21.49
C ASP A 222 -17.47 11.20 -20.54
N THR A 223 -18.05 11.58 -19.42
CA THR A 223 -18.47 10.61 -18.38
C THR A 223 -19.74 9.86 -18.74
N THR A 224 -20.37 10.16 -19.89
CA THR A 224 -21.52 9.40 -20.40
C THR A 224 -21.09 8.15 -21.15
N LYS A 225 -19.81 8.06 -21.49
CA LYS A 225 -19.20 6.91 -22.16
C LYS A 225 -18.32 6.11 -21.21
N PRO A 226 -18.17 4.80 -21.42
CA PRO A 226 -17.22 4.02 -20.66
C PRO A 226 -15.79 4.55 -20.88
N PRO A 227 -14.86 4.30 -19.93
CA PRO A 227 -13.45 4.63 -20.11
C PRO A 227 -12.89 4.01 -21.38
N ILE A 228 -11.98 4.74 -22.05
CA ILE A 228 -11.28 4.20 -23.22
C ILE A 228 -10.39 3.03 -22.78
N LYS A 229 -10.42 1.94 -23.53
CA LYS A 229 -9.62 0.74 -23.25
C LYS A 229 -8.22 0.78 -23.87
N ALA A 230 -7.96 1.71 -24.78
CA ALA A 230 -6.65 1.88 -25.38
C ALA A 230 -6.42 3.36 -25.73
N LEU A 231 -5.18 3.83 -25.62
CA LEU A 231 -4.82 5.17 -26.07
C LEU A 231 -4.84 5.23 -27.60
N PRO A 232 -5.40 6.31 -28.21
CA PRO A 232 -5.33 6.49 -29.65
C PRO A 232 -3.87 6.53 -30.12
N GLY A 233 -3.54 5.72 -31.11
CA GLY A 233 -2.18 5.61 -31.63
C GLY A 233 -1.32 4.52 -30.99
N ALA A 234 -1.77 3.84 -29.97
CA ALA A 234 -1.18 2.62 -29.50
C ALA A 234 -1.55 1.48 -30.47
N SER A 235 -0.84 1.39 -31.58
CA SER A 235 -0.94 0.24 -32.47
C SER A 235 -0.53 -1.03 -31.70
N GLY A 236 -1.50 -1.80 -31.33
CA GLY A 236 -1.65 -3.21 -31.07
C GLY A 236 -0.57 -4.09 -30.52
N ALA A 237 0.52 -3.62 -29.95
CA ALA A 237 1.60 -4.51 -29.48
C ALA A 237 1.97 -4.40 -27.98
N GLY A 238 1.28 -3.59 -27.19
CA GLY A 238 1.71 -3.36 -25.81
C GLY A 238 0.64 -3.25 -24.74
N LEU A 239 -0.65 -3.20 -25.07
CA LEU A 239 -1.69 -2.91 -24.12
C LEU A 239 -2.85 -3.94 -24.06
N ALA A 240 -2.63 -5.11 -24.61
CA ALA A 240 -3.56 -6.23 -24.41
C ALA A 240 -3.27 -6.90 -23.06
N HIS A 241 -3.44 -6.16 -21.98
CA HIS A 241 -3.49 -6.72 -20.63
C HIS A 241 -4.62 -6.06 -19.91
N ALA A 242 -5.81 -6.55 -20.15
CA ALA A 242 -6.57 -6.29 -19.13
C ALA A 242 -7.72 -6.96 -18.69
N ALA A 243 -8.63 -7.26 -18.94
CA ALA A 243 -9.83 -7.58 -18.18
C ALA A 243 -10.04 -9.05 -17.86
N ASP A 244 -9.09 -9.93 -18.16
CA ASP A 244 -9.25 -11.38 -17.92
C ASP A 244 -7.92 -12.14 -17.84
N THR A 245 -6.98 -11.67 -17.01
CA THR A 245 -5.80 -12.50 -16.78
C THR A 245 -5.37 -12.52 -15.31
N HIS A 246 -6.13 -13.20 -14.50
CA HIS A 246 -5.54 -14.12 -13.54
C HIS A 246 -5.00 -15.37 -14.27
N SER A 247 -4.70 -15.25 -15.54
CA SER A 247 -4.22 -16.39 -16.33
C SER A 247 -3.38 -15.89 -17.49
N SER A 248 -2.12 -16.28 -17.46
CA SER A 248 -1.16 -16.41 -18.56
C SER A 248 -0.22 -15.24 -18.88
N ALA A 249 0.79 -15.05 -18.02
CA ALA A 249 2.07 -14.49 -18.49
C ALA A 249 3.30 -15.20 -17.89
N ALA A 250 3.18 -16.45 -17.51
CA ALA A 250 4.25 -17.45 -17.51
C ALA A 250 3.56 -18.79 -17.56
N LYS A 251 3.62 -19.45 -18.70
CA LYS A 251 3.06 -20.80 -18.85
C LYS A 251 3.90 -21.77 -18.02
N GLY A 252 3.39 -22.13 -16.84
CA GLY A 252 3.98 -23.18 -16.01
C GLY A 252 3.78 -22.96 -14.51
N PRO A 253 3.68 -24.05 -13.73
CA PRO A 253 3.41 -23.98 -12.29
C PRO A 253 4.51 -23.27 -11.50
N ALA A 254 5.77 -23.33 -11.93
CA ALA A 254 6.88 -22.64 -11.28
C ALA A 254 6.74 -21.11 -11.36
N ALA A 255 6.26 -20.61 -12.50
CA ALA A 255 6.02 -19.19 -12.66
C ALA A 255 4.78 -18.74 -11.89
N LEU A 256 3.72 -19.54 -11.89
CA LEU A 256 2.53 -19.30 -11.06
C LEU A 256 2.91 -19.26 -9.57
N PHE A 257 3.75 -20.19 -9.11
CA PHE A 257 4.27 -20.21 -7.74
C PHE A 257 5.01 -18.93 -7.35
N LYS A 258 5.79 -18.38 -8.29
CA LYS A 258 6.51 -17.12 -8.09
C LYS A 258 5.57 -15.92 -8.14
N ASN A 259 4.67 -15.86 -9.11
CA ASN A 259 3.75 -14.75 -9.32
C ASN A 259 2.73 -14.60 -8.17
N GLU A 260 2.32 -15.74 -7.59
CA GLU A 260 1.41 -15.75 -6.44
C GLU A 260 2.14 -15.65 -5.09
N ASN A 261 3.40 -15.21 -5.12
CA ASN A 261 4.23 -14.93 -3.92
C ASN A 261 4.48 -16.15 -3.01
N CYS A 262 4.19 -17.36 -3.45
CA CYS A 262 4.42 -18.56 -2.66
C CYS A 262 5.91 -18.74 -2.30
N SER A 263 6.80 -18.28 -3.18
CA SER A 263 8.26 -18.32 -3.00
C SER A 263 8.78 -17.47 -1.84
N ALA A 264 8.01 -16.50 -1.37
CA ALA A 264 8.37 -15.70 -0.19
C ALA A 264 8.42 -16.54 1.09
N CYS A 265 7.56 -17.57 1.18
CA CYS A 265 7.46 -18.44 2.34
C CYS A 265 7.99 -19.86 2.09
N HIS A 266 7.99 -20.33 0.86
CA HIS A 266 8.36 -21.70 0.48
C HIS A 266 9.52 -21.71 -0.51
N ALA A 267 10.71 -22.16 -0.08
CA ALA A 267 11.83 -22.39 -0.99
C ALA A 267 11.83 -23.83 -1.52
N PRO A 268 12.53 -24.12 -2.64
CA PRO A 268 12.58 -25.47 -3.19
C PRO A 268 13.07 -26.53 -2.22
N ASN A 269 14.22 -26.30 -1.55
CA ASN A 269 14.92 -27.28 -0.74
C ASN A 269 15.24 -26.79 0.69
N ALA A 270 14.83 -25.59 1.08
CA ALA A 270 15.10 -25.04 2.40
C ALA A 270 13.82 -24.56 3.06
N LYS A 271 13.71 -24.76 4.36
CA LYS A 271 12.63 -24.16 5.15
C LYS A 271 12.90 -22.66 5.27
N LEU A 272 11.93 -21.85 4.88
CA LEU A 272 11.89 -20.41 5.16
C LEU A 272 10.88 -20.16 6.30
N VAL A 273 9.86 -19.39 6.02
CA VAL A 273 8.70 -19.20 6.92
C VAL A 273 7.85 -20.48 6.94
N GLY A 274 7.54 -21.01 5.76
CA GLY A 274 6.87 -22.28 5.54
C GLY A 274 7.83 -23.43 5.25
N PRO A 275 7.33 -24.68 5.14
CA PRO A 275 8.12 -25.84 4.74
C PRO A 275 8.65 -25.71 3.33
N SER A 276 9.76 -26.39 3.03
CA SER A 276 10.25 -26.47 1.65
C SER A 276 9.29 -27.27 0.75
N ILE A 277 9.37 -27.03 -0.57
CA ILE A 277 8.60 -27.78 -1.56
C ILE A 277 8.96 -29.28 -1.45
N ALA A 278 10.24 -29.59 -1.27
CA ALA A 278 10.73 -30.96 -1.11
C ALA A 278 10.15 -31.64 0.15
N ASP A 279 10.06 -30.93 1.28
CA ASP A 279 9.44 -31.46 2.50
C ASP A 279 7.94 -31.70 2.33
N ILE A 280 7.24 -30.81 1.64
CA ILE A 280 5.82 -30.98 1.35
C ILE A 280 5.62 -32.22 0.48
N ALA A 281 6.35 -32.34 -0.61
CA ALA A 281 6.27 -33.49 -1.51
C ALA A 281 6.50 -34.80 -0.75
N LYS A 282 7.59 -34.88 0.05
CA LYS A 282 7.94 -36.04 0.84
C LYS A 282 6.86 -36.41 1.87
N LYS A 283 6.28 -35.41 2.55
CA LYS A 283 5.26 -35.66 3.58
C LYS A 283 3.98 -36.24 3.02
N TYR A 284 3.60 -35.86 1.82
CA TYR A 284 2.34 -36.29 1.18
C TYR A 284 2.54 -37.37 0.12
N GLU A 285 3.76 -37.87 -0.06
CA GLU A 285 4.07 -38.96 -0.97
C GLU A 285 3.23 -40.20 -0.68
N GLY A 286 2.57 -40.76 -1.71
CA GLY A 286 1.76 -41.95 -1.60
C GLY A 286 0.43 -41.79 -0.86
N GLN A 287 0.08 -40.59 -0.38
CA GLN A 287 -1.19 -40.36 0.31
C GLN A 287 -2.33 -40.16 -0.69
N SER A 288 -3.36 -41.01 -0.62
CA SER A 288 -4.59 -40.80 -1.42
C SER A 288 -5.28 -39.52 -0.98
N GLY A 289 -5.78 -38.73 -1.93
CA GLY A 289 -6.46 -37.44 -1.64
C GLY A 289 -5.53 -36.28 -1.24
N ALA A 290 -4.20 -36.45 -1.39
CA ALA A 290 -3.24 -35.38 -1.08
C ALA A 290 -3.52 -34.09 -1.85
N VAL A 291 -3.92 -34.19 -3.11
CA VAL A 291 -4.25 -33.05 -3.97
C VAL A 291 -5.41 -32.25 -3.37
N ASP A 292 -6.53 -32.90 -3.09
CA ASP A 292 -7.73 -32.22 -2.57
C ASP A 292 -7.48 -31.59 -1.20
N LYS A 293 -6.75 -32.31 -0.34
CA LYS A 293 -6.35 -31.85 0.99
C LYS A 293 -5.48 -30.59 0.91
N LEU A 294 -4.50 -30.56 -0.01
CA LEU A 294 -3.65 -29.40 -0.18
C LEU A 294 -4.34 -28.26 -0.91
N MET A 295 -5.23 -28.53 -1.85
CA MET A 295 -6.08 -27.51 -2.46
C MET A 295 -6.94 -26.79 -1.42
N ALA A 296 -7.59 -27.54 -0.52
CA ALA A 296 -8.34 -26.97 0.59
C ALA A 296 -7.43 -26.15 1.52
N LYS A 297 -6.21 -26.64 1.82
CA LYS A 297 -5.24 -25.95 2.65
C LYS A 297 -4.74 -24.66 2.02
N VAL A 298 -4.45 -24.63 0.73
CA VAL A 298 -4.06 -23.43 0.01
C VAL A 298 -5.20 -22.39 0.01
N LYS A 299 -6.43 -22.84 -0.20
CA LYS A 299 -7.61 -21.97 -0.22
C LYS A 299 -7.87 -21.33 1.14
N ALA A 300 -7.85 -22.13 2.21
CA ALA A 300 -8.25 -21.70 3.55
C ALA A 300 -7.09 -21.23 4.42
N GLY A 301 -5.84 -21.53 4.03
CA GLY A 301 -4.68 -21.27 4.87
C GLY A 301 -4.64 -22.11 6.15
N GLY A 302 -4.02 -21.59 7.20
CA GLY A 302 -4.04 -22.15 8.55
C GLY A 302 -2.68 -22.69 9.04
N ALA A 303 -2.60 -22.99 10.34
CA ALA A 303 -1.40 -23.42 11.05
C ALA A 303 -1.48 -24.90 11.52
N GLY A 304 -0.47 -25.34 12.24
CA GLY A 304 -0.43 -26.58 13.02
C GLY A 304 0.29 -27.75 12.35
N VAL A 305 0.15 -27.95 11.04
CA VAL A 305 0.76 -29.11 10.33
C VAL A 305 2.28 -29.01 10.26
N TRP A 306 2.80 -27.77 10.17
CA TRP A 306 4.22 -27.46 10.01
C TRP A 306 4.77 -26.53 11.09
N GLY A 307 4.00 -26.28 12.13
CA GLY A 307 4.31 -25.37 13.22
C GLY A 307 3.21 -24.35 13.50
N SER A 308 3.51 -23.38 14.35
CA SER A 308 2.55 -22.36 14.79
C SER A 308 2.34 -21.23 13.79
N ILE A 309 3.30 -21.01 12.89
CA ILE A 309 3.20 -19.93 11.89
C ILE A 309 2.10 -20.29 10.87
N PRO A 310 1.07 -19.46 10.73
CA PRO A 310 -0.03 -19.74 9.80
C PRO A 310 0.37 -19.46 8.35
N MET A 311 -0.03 -20.32 7.45
CA MET A 311 -0.06 -20.02 6.02
C MET A 311 -1.30 -19.14 5.75
N PRO A 312 -1.15 -17.96 5.13
CA PRO A 312 -2.30 -17.13 4.79
C PRO A 312 -3.20 -17.81 3.74
N PRO A 313 -4.52 -17.56 3.77
CA PRO A 313 -5.44 -18.10 2.77
C PRO A 313 -5.16 -17.51 1.38
N GLN A 314 -5.25 -18.36 0.35
CA GLN A 314 -5.09 -17.97 -1.06
C GLN A 314 -6.44 -18.17 -1.79
N ALA A 315 -7.47 -17.49 -1.29
CA ALA A 315 -8.83 -17.64 -1.80
C ALA A 315 -9.02 -17.06 -3.21
N GLN A 316 -8.15 -16.14 -3.63
CA GLN A 316 -8.15 -15.50 -4.93
C GLN A 316 -7.72 -16.42 -6.08
N LEU A 317 -6.97 -17.49 -5.78
CA LEU A 317 -6.55 -18.45 -6.81
C LEU A 317 -7.75 -19.21 -7.38
N SER A 318 -7.81 -19.35 -8.70
CA SER A 318 -8.76 -20.23 -9.35
C SER A 318 -8.56 -21.69 -8.90
N ASP A 319 -9.59 -22.52 -8.97
CA ASP A 319 -9.46 -23.94 -8.62
C ASP A 319 -8.49 -24.67 -9.57
N GLU A 320 -8.39 -24.25 -10.83
CA GLU A 320 -7.48 -24.78 -11.83
C GLU A 320 -6.02 -24.42 -11.51
N ASP A 321 -5.72 -23.15 -11.23
CA ASP A 321 -4.39 -22.70 -10.86
C ASP A 321 -3.94 -23.31 -9.54
N ARG A 322 -4.84 -23.39 -8.56
CA ARG A 322 -4.58 -24.06 -7.28
C ARG A 322 -4.24 -25.53 -7.45
N LYS A 323 -4.97 -26.24 -8.33
CA LYS A 323 -4.68 -27.63 -8.65
C LYS A 323 -3.33 -27.76 -9.34
N THR A 324 -3.03 -26.90 -10.30
CA THR A 324 -1.75 -26.86 -11.02
C THR A 324 -0.58 -26.65 -10.07
N LEU A 325 -0.68 -25.70 -9.15
CA LEU A 325 0.32 -25.44 -8.11
C LEU A 325 0.51 -26.63 -7.18
N VAL A 326 -0.58 -27.20 -6.68
CA VAL A 326 -0.52 -28.34 -5.74
C VAL A 326 0.11 -29.56 -6.39
N VAL A 327 -0.26 -29.89 -7.62
CA VAL A 327 0.36 -31.00 -8.36
C VAL A 327 1.85 -30.79 -8.55
N TRP A 328 2.26 -29.59 -8.93
CA TRP A 328 3.66 -29.24 -9.09
C TRP A 328 4.44 -29.28 -7.77
N VAL A 329 3.86 -28.80 -6.67
CA VAL A 329 4.48 -28.90 -5.33
C VAL A 329 4.64 -30.36 -4.91
N LEU A 330 3.64 -31.20 -5.16
CA LEU A 330 3.69 -32.63 -4.87
C LEU A 330 4.72 -33.39 -5.75
N SER A 331 5.04 -32.88 -6.94
CA SER A 331 6.12 -33.42 -7.77
C SER A 331 7.52 -32.99 -7.29
N GLY A 332 7.62 -32.22 -6.21
CA GLY A 332 8.89 -31.68 -5.71
C GLY A 332 9.37 -30.46 -6.48
N GLY A 333 8.47 -29.75 -7.17
CA GLY A 333 8.82 -28.55 -7.92
C GLY A 333 9.46 -28.83 -9.30
N LYS A 334 9.18 -29.99 -9.87
CA LYS A 334 9.73 -30.43 -11.17
C LYS A 334 8.76 -30.24 -12.32
#